data_a4e47966f814069baa3b81b40bf4081f
#
_entry.id   a4e47966f814069baa3b81b40bf4081f
#
_cell.length_a   1.000
_cell.length_b   1.000
_cell.length_c   1.000
_cell.angle_alpha   90.00
_cell.angle_beta   90.00
_cell.angle_gamma   90.00
#
_symmetry.space_group_name_H-M   'P 1'
#
loop_
_entity.id
_entity.type
_entity.pdbx_description
1 polymer ?
#
loop_
_entity_poly.entity_id
_entity_poly.type
_entity_poly.pdbx_seq_one_letter_code
_entity_poly.pdbx_strand_id
1 'polypeptide(L)'
;MAGPFDDLTETVFADKAVLTESYQPETILERDEEIEAYSHALQDVLFGRVPENVFVYGKAGLGKTAVTKYMMDELRDEVVTRPEADDLSIHTINCNGRTLFMVVRGLVNELLPEHASHFPKRGLGTGDAFDELYRQFDRIGGTHLVVFDEIDHLEKANTLLYELPRARANGHVTSAKIGVIGISNDYTFRQTLSPKVKDTLMETEISFSPYDATELRRILDHRANRAFVDGSCDRSAIAKAAALAAQDMGNARQALDLLRVGAELAERNGETVVSDEHIESARERVQRGRLENKIRDQTEHAQYILEAIANLQVQGEVPARSKEVQQTYERVASSHAASPLSTLKSIQDHLSDLHMLGFLRRHEQNKGLSGGQYYEYELDLDPEIVLDTRTEIAEHTE
;
A
#
# COMPACT_ATOMS: atom_id res chain seq x y z
N MET A 1 -1.58 -34.19 -34.26
CA MET A 1 -2.36 -33.08 -33.73
C MET A 1 -1.41 -32.34 -32.80
N ALA A 2 -1.14 -31.08 -33.09
CA ALA A 2 -0.38 -30.22 -32.18
C ALA A 2 -1.11 -30.16 -30.84
N GLY A 3 -0.39 -30.22 -29.75
CA GLY A 3 -0.94 -30.08 -28.39
C GLY A 3 -1.41 -28.65 -28.13
N PRO A 4 -2.26 -28.41 -27.11
CA PRO A 4 -2.79 -27.09 -26.81
C PRO A 4 -1.69 -26.06 -26.38
N PHE A 5 -0.44 -26.47 -26.26
CA PHE A 5 0.71 -25.65 -25.89
C PHE A 5 1.81 -25.57 -26.95
N ASP A 6 1.61 -26.26 -28.12
CA ASP A 6 2.65 -26.32 -29.16
C ASP A 6 2.80 -25.00 -29.94
N ASP A 7 1.81 -24.10 -29.86
CA ASP A 7 1.81 -22.78 -30.50
C ASP A 7 2.40 -21.64 -29.60
N LEU A 8 2.85 -21.95 -28.37
CA LEU A 8 3.48 -20.97 -27.45
C LEU A 8 4.98 -20.86 -27.78
N THR A 9 5.33 -20.23 -28.88
CA THR A 9 6.66 -20.37 -29.47
C THR A 9 7.66 -19.28 -29.13
N GLU A 10 7.27 -18.06 -28.84
CA GLU A 10 8.24 -16.99 -28.51
C GLU A 10 7.66 -16.06 -27.46
N THR A 11 8.44 -15.83 -26.39
CA THR A 11 8.12 -14.85 -25.38
C THR A 11 9.02 -13.62 -25.56
N VAL A 12 8.46 -12.41 -25.38
CA VAL A 12 9.23 -11.19 -25.34
C VAL A 12 9.98 -11.04 -23.99
N PHE A 13 9.56 -11.82 -22.98
CA PHE A 13 10.16 -11.77 -21.64
C PHE A 13 11.32 -12.75 -21.49
N ALA A 14 12.43 -12.24 -20.95
CA ALA A 14 13.48 -13.08 -20.35
C ALA A 14 13.12 -13.40 -18.90
N ASP A 15 12.69 -12.40 -18.12
CA ASP A 15 12.18 -12.56 -16.75
C ASP A 15 11.04 -11.56 -16.46
N LYS A 16 9.83 -12.01 -16.59
CA LYS A 16 8.62 -11.19 -16.35
C LYS A 16 8.51 -10.71 -14.90
N ALA A 17 9.04 -11.45 -13.93
CA ALA A 17 8.96 -11.10 -12.52
C ALA A 17 9.63 -9.75 -12.22
N VAL A 18 10.64 -9.38 -12.97
CA VAL A 18 11.36 -8.09 -12.84
C VAL A 18 10.44 -6.88 -12.97
N LEU A 19 9.33 -6.99 -13.70
CA LEU A 19 8.33 -5.92 -13.86
C LEU A 19 7.18 -5.99 -12.87
N THR A 20 7.21 -6.92 -11.92
CA THR A 20 6.15 -7.05 -10.90
C THR A 20 6.48 -6.24 -9.65
N GLU A 21 5.45 -5.95 -8.86
CA GLU A 21 5.56 -5.24 -7.58
C GLU A 21 6.37 -6.01 -6.53
N SER A 22 6.32 -7.35 -6.57
CA SER A 22 7.04 -8.22 -5.63
C SER A 22 8.56 -8.27 -5.86
N TYR A 23 9.03 -7.80 -7.01
CA TYR A 23 10.44 -7.80 -7.33
C TYR A 23 11.21 -6.76 -6.53
N GLN A 24 12.23 -7.20 -5.79
CA GLN A 24 13.16 -6.34 -5.07
C GLN A 24 14.40 -6.09 -5.95
N PRO A 25 14.67 -4.83 -6.38
CA PRO A 25 15.88 -4.52 -7.13
C PRO A 25 17.12 -4.56 -6.25
N GLU A 26 18.23 -5.02 -6.80
CA GLU A 26 19.54 -4.99 -6.15
C GLU A 26 20.11 -3.56 -6.02
N THR A 27 19.64 -2.66 -6.88
CA THR A 27 20.07 -1.26 -6.89
C THR A 27 18.85 -0.37 -7.01
N ILE A 28 18.74 0.62 -6.16
CA ILE A 28 17.71 1.66 -6.23
C ILE A 28 18.24 2.81 -7.09
N LEU A 29 17.42 3.27 -8.02
CA LEU A 29 17.72 4.42 -8.88
C LEU A 29 16.82 5.59 -8.53
N GLU A 30 17.34 6.81 -8.74
CA GLU A 30 16.59 8.07 -8.63
C GLU A 30 16.01 8.33 -7.21
N ARG A 31 16.73 7.84 -6.16
CA ARG A 31 16.39 8.03 -4.74
C ARG A 31 17.62 8.30 -3.88
N ASP A 32 18.62 8.99 -4.45
CA ASP A 32 19.88 9.25 -3.77
C ASP A 32 19.69 10.09 -2.51
N GLU A 33 18.80 11.10 -2.55
CA GLU A 33 18.49 11.97 -1.40
C GLU A 33 17.79 11.20 -0.28
N GLU A 34 16.83 10.34 -0.61
CA GLU A 34 16.14 9.51 0.36
C GLU A 34 17.07 8.45 0.97
N ILE A 35 17.96 7.85 0.18
CA ILE A 35 18.98 6.90 0.63
C ILE A 35 19.96 7.60 1.59
N GLU A 36 20.41 8.80 1.27
CA GLU A 36 21.29 9.60 2.13
C GLU A 36 20.60 9.94 3.46
N ALA A 37 19.32 10.36 3.41
CA ALA A 37 18.55 10.65 4.61
C ALA A 37 18.38 9.41 5.51
N TYR A 38 18.11 8.25 4.93
CA TYR A 38 18.09 6.98 5.67
C TYR A 38 19.44 6.65 6.29
N SER A 39 20.52 6.83 5.53
CA SER A 39 21.88 6.53 6.01
C SER A 39 22.24 7.38 7.24
N HIS A 40 21.85 8.64 7.21
CA HIS A 40 22.03 9.55 8.36
C HIS A 40 21.19 9.14 9.57
N ALA A 41 19.90 8.83 9.36
CA ALA A 41 19.00 8.44 10.45
C ALA A 41 19.38 7.10 11.11
N LEU A 42 19.95 6.18 10.33
CA LEU A 42 20.28 4.84 10.81
C LEU A 42 21.74 4.69 11.30
N GLN A 43 22.59 5.71 11.15
CA GLN A 43 24.00 5.63 11.49
C GLN A 43 24.28 5.22 12.95
N ASP A 44 23.41 5.62 13.88
CA ASP A 44 23.59 5.30 15.30
C ASP A 44 23.52 3.81 15.60
N VAL A 45 22.81 3.03 14.77
CA VAL A 45 22.78 1.57 14.85
C VAL A 45 24.17 0.96 14.65
N LEU A 46 24.96 1.53 13.72
CA LEU A 46 26.31 1.07 13.41
C LEU A 46 27.31 1.29 14.57
N PHE A 47 26.97 2.18 15.51
CA PHE A 47 27.77 2.48 16.68
C PHE A 47 27.19 1.91 17.97
N GLY A 48 26.25 0.99 17.88
CA GLY A 48 25.59 0.41 19.04
C GLY A 48 24.84 1.44 19.90
N ARG A 49 24.33 2.51 19.29
CA ARG A 49 23.53 3.55 19.97
C ARG A 49 22.03 3.26 19.81
N VAL A 50 21.20 4.03 20.51
CA VAL A 50 19.75 3.95 20.36
C VAL A 50 19.37 4.48 18.98
N PRO A 51 18.64 3.69 18.15
CA PRO A 51 18.22 4.15 16.84
C PRO A 51 17.32 5.39 16.90
N GLU A 52 17.43 6.25 15.89
CA GLU A 52 16.41 7.25 15.63
C GLU A 52 15.15 6.60 15.08
N ASN A 53 13.99 7.25 15.33
CA ASN A 53 12.77 6.86 14.65
C ASN A 53 12.72 7.56 13.29
N VAL A 54 12.15 6.88 12.30
CA VAL A 54 12.05 7.42 10.93
C VAL A 54 10.58 7.41 10.49
N PHE A 55 10.14 8.50 9.89
CA PHE A 55 8.83 8.60 9.31
C PHE A 55 8.91 8.87 7.81
N VAL A 56 8.44 7.90 7.02
CA VAL A 56 8.51 7.90 5.56
C VAL A 56 7.13 8.15 5.00
N TYR A 57 7.00 9.13 4.12
CA TYR A 57 5.71 9.44 3.54
C TYR A 57 5.80 9.83 2.06
N GLY A 58 4.70 9.64 1.36
CA GLY A 58 4.56 9.92 -0.06
C GLY A 58 3.43 9.09 -0.64
N LYS A 59 2.96 9.43 -1.83
CA LYS A 59 1.90 8.66 -2.50
C LYS A 59 2.30 7.21 -2.74
N ALA A 60 1.32 6.34 -2.94
CA ALA A 60 1.55 4.93 -3.30
C ALA A 60 2.33 4.80 -4.61
N GLY A 61 3.22 3.80 -4.71
CA GLY A 61 4.00 3.50 -5.91
C GLY A 61 5.23 4.38 -6.14
N LEU A 62 5.65 5.22 -5.16
CA LEU A 62 6.85 6.05 -5.23
C LEU A 62 8.13 5.35 -4.75
N GLY A 63 8.05 4.06 -4.42
CA GLY A 63 9.21 3.25 -4.04
C GLY A 63 9.55 3.25 -2.55
N LYS A 64 8.72 3.83 -1.65
CA LYS A 64 8.99 3.88 -0.20
C LYS A 64 9.37 2.53 0.40
N THR A 65 8.50 1.53 0.24
CA THR A 65 8.73 0.17 0.76
C THR A 65 9.97 -0.48 0.14
N ALA A 66 10.21 -0.27 -1.16
CA ALA A 66 11.37 -0.84 -1.85
C ALA A 66 12.68 -0.23 -1.35
N VAL A 67 12.72 1.10 -1.18
CA VAL A 67 13.89 1.82 -0.63
C VAL A 67 14.11 1.43 0.83
N THR A 68 13.05 1.40 1.65
CA THR A 68 13.17 0.97 3.05
C THR A 68 13.75 -0.43 3.16
N LYS A 69 13.24 -1.37 2.35
CA LYS A 69 13.75 -2.74 2.36
C LYS A 69 15.22 -2.81 1.93
N TYR A 70 15.58 -2.11 0.85
CA TYR A 70 16.96 -1.99 0.40
C TYR A 70 17.86 -1.46 1.52
N MET A 71 17.48 -0.37 2.19
CA MET A 71 18.24 0.21 3.29
C MET A 71 18.36 -0.71 4.52
N MET A 72 17.32 -1.52 4.79
CA MET A 72 17.36 -2.52 5.87
C MET A 72 18.32 -3.67 5.54
N ASP A 73 18.37 -4.09 4.27
CA ASP A 73 19.30 -5.14 3.83
C ASP A 73 20.75 -4.62 3.85
N GLU A 74 21.02 -3.41 3.33
CA GLU A 74 22.35 -2.77 3.40
C GLU A 74 22.80 -2.56 4.86
N LEU A 75 21.91 -2.10 5.73
CA LEU A 75 22.22 -1.91 7.16
C LEU A 75 22.57 -3.24 7.84
N ARG A 76 21.85 -4.31 7.52
CA ARG A 76 22.12 -5.65 8.07
C ARG A 76 23.52 -6.14 7.69
N ASP A 77 23.89 -5.95 6.42
CA ASP A 77 25.19 -6.36 5.91
C ASP A 77 26.32 -5.54 6.53
N GLU A 78 26.11 -4.22 6.70
CA GLU A 78 27.10 -3.32 7.29
C GLU A 78 27.29 -3.60 8.80
N VAL A 79 26.22 -3.86 9.56
CA VAL A 79 26.27 -4.17 11.00
C VAL A 79 27.17 -5.37 11.28
N VAL A 80 27.12 -6.42 10.45
CA VAL A 80 27.95 -7.63 10.62
C VAL A 80 29.45 -7.32 10.55
N THR A 81 29.83 -6.26 9.84
CA THR A 81 31.23 -5.84 9.70
C THR A 81 31.73 -4.91 10.82
N ARG A 82 30.82 -4.44 11.70
CA ARG A 82 31.10 -3.42 12.74
C ARG A 82 31.17 -4.04 14.13
N PRO A 83 32.37 -4.09 14.76
CA PRO A 83 32.52 -4.61 16.13
C PRO A 83 31.78 -3.79 17.21
N GLU A 84 31.48 -2.51 16.93
CA GLU A 84 30.81 -1.60 17.85
C GLU A 84 29.29 -1.72 17.81
N ALA A 85 28.75 -2.33 16.76
CA ALA A 85 27.31 -2.52 16.60
C ALA A 85 26.80 -3.64 17.50
N ASP A 86 25.57 -3.49 17.99
CA ASP A 86 24.84 -4.58 18.64
C ASP A 86 24.27 -5.54 17.57
N ASP A 87 23.89 -6.74 17.99
CA ASP A 87 23.09 -7.64 17.16
C ASP A 87 21.82 -6.91 16.68
N LEU A 88 21.59 -6.92 15.37
CA LEU A 88 20.47 -6.23 14.73
C LEU A 88 19.37 -7.21 14.32
N SER A 89 18.17 -6.95 14.79
CA SER A 89 16.94 -7.62 14.35
C SER A 89 16.01 -6.63 13.66
N ILE A 90 15.55 -6.95 12.46
CA ILE A 90 14.66 -6.11 11.65
C ILE A 90 13.33 -6.83 11.46
N HIS A 91 12.25 -6.16 11.84
CA HIS A 91 10.88 -6.69 11.80
C HIS A 91 10.05 -5.81 10.89
N THR A 92 9.34 -6.41 9.91
CA THR A 92 8.50 -5.66 8.97
C THR A 92 7.06 -6.16 9.03
N ILE A 93 6.13 -5.25 9.30
CA ILE A 93 4.69 -5.55 9.34
C ILE A 93 3.93 -4.56 8.48
N ASN A 94 3.15 -5.07 7.53
CA ASN A 94 2.14 -4.27 6.84
C ASN A 94 0.90 -4.12 7.74
N CYS A 95 0.45 -2.89 7.95
CA CYS A 95 -0.65 -2.55 8.87
C CYS A 95 -2.04 -2.59 8.21
N ASN A 96 -2.11 -2.70 6.87
CA ASN A 96 -3.36 -2.72 6.14
C ASN A 96 -4.25 -3.90 6.56
N GLY A 97 -5.53 -3.61 6.84
CA GLY A 97 -6.51 -4.61 7.27
C GLY A 97 -6.25 -5.23 8.66
N ARG A 98 -5.34 -4.67 9.46
CA ARG A 98 -4.99 -5.20 10.79
C ARG A 98 -5.41 -4.27 11.93
N THR A 99 -5.82 -4.85 13.04
CA THR A 99 -6.00 -4.13 14.29
C THR A 99 -4.67 -4.00 15.04
N LEU A 100 -4.57 -3.05 15.98
CA LEU A 100 -3.37 -2.89 16.80
C LEU A 100 -2.98 -4.21 17.52
N PHE A 101 -3.97 -4.95 18.06
CA PHE A 101 -3.71 -6.25 18.67
C PHE A 101 -3.09 -7.25 17.68
N MET A 102 -3.58 -7.30 16.43
CA MET A 102 -3.04 -8.20 15.41
C MET A 102 -1.59 -7.84 15.03
N VAL A 103 -1.27 -6.54 14.96
CA VAL A 103 0.08 -6.05 14.67
C VAL A 103 1.03 -6.45 15.81
N VAL A 104 0.71 -6.08 17.06
CA VAL A 104 1.57 -6.39 18.22
C VAL A 104 1.71 -7.91 18.42
N ARG A 105 0.60 -8.66 18.28
CA ARG A 105 0.63 -10.13 18.34
C ARG A 105 1.50 -10.74 17.23
N GLY A 106 1.49 -10.16 16.03
CA GLY A 106 2.35 -10.57 14.92
C GLY A 106 3.82 -10.48 15.29
N LEU A 107 4.25 -9.35 15.83
CA LEU A 107 5.60 -9.14 16.35
C LEU A 107 5.96 -10.13 17.46
N VAL A 108 5.07 -10.32 18.42
CA VAL A 108 5.31 -11.31 19.49
C VAL A 108 5.58 -12.69 18.91
N ASN A 109 4.74 -13.15 17.98
CA ASN A 109 4.90 -14.49 17.40
C ASN A 109 6.17 -14.65 16.56
N GLU A 110 6.63 -13.58 15.93
CA GLU A 110 7.90 -13.57 15.20
C GLU A 110 9.10 -13.70 16.13
N LEU A 111 9.01 -13.08 17.31
CA LEU A 111 10.07 -13.07 18.32
C LEU A 111 10.07 -14.31 19.22
N LEU A 112 8.99 -15.07 19.27
CA LEU A 112 8.91 -16.28 20.10
C LEU A 112 9.91 -17.34 19.63
N PRO A 113 10.52 -18.14 20.53
CA PRO A 113 11.31 -19.29 20.14
C PRO A 113 10.49 -20.29 19.28
N GLU A 114 11.14 -20.97 18.33
CA GLU A 114 10.48 -21.90 17.40
C GLU A 114 9.59 -22.96 18.07
N HIS A 115 9.98 -23.41 19.26
CA HIS A 115 9.24 -24.42 20.04
C HIS A 115 8.17 -23.83 20.95
N ALA A 116 8.03 -22.50 21.04
CA ALA A 116 7.04 -21.86 21.87
C ALA A 116 5.65 -21.88 21.22
N SER A 117 4.62 -21.97 22.03
CA SER A 117 3.25 -21.82 21.54
C SER A 117 2.99 -20.38 21.11
N HIS A 118 2.30 -20.21 19.98
CA HIS A 118 1.90 -18.89 19.53
C HIS A 118 1.08 -18.12 20.59
N PHE A 119 1.31 -16.81 20.65
CA PHE A 119 0.53 -15.92 21.50
C PHE A 119 -0.98 -16.00 21.12
N PRO A 120 -1.88 -16.12 22.08
CA PRO A 120 -3.29 -16.41 21.83
C PRO A 120 -3.97 -15.37 20.92
N LYS A 121 -4.92 -15.84 20.09
CA LYS A 121 -5.74 -14.96 19.23
C LYS A 121 -6.91 -14.30 19.99
N ARG A 122 -7.32 -14.87 21.13
CA ARG A 122 -8.49 -14.46 21.92
C ARG A 122 -8.19 -14.60 23.41
N GLY A 123 -8.92 -13.83 24.23
CA GLY A 123 -8.86 -13.93 25.69
C GLY A 123 -7.81 -13.04 26.36
N LEU A 124 -6.97 -12.35 25.59
CA LEU A 124 -5.98 -11.37 26.06
C LEU A 124 -6.21 -10.02 25.38
N GLY A 125 -5.84 -8.94 26.06
CA GLY A 125 -5.93 -7.58 25.54
C GLY A 125 -4.66 -7.12 24.82
N THR A 126 -4.73 -5.92 24.25
CA THR A 126 -3.56 -5.29 23.59
C THR A 126 -2.44 -5.01 24.59
N GLY A 127 -2.77 -4.69 25.87
CA GLY A 127 -1.78 -4.50 26.94
C GLY A 127 -0.97 -5.78 27.20
N ASP A 128 -1.65 -6.94 27.33
CA ASP A 128 -0.98 -8.23 27.52
C ASP A 128 -0.03 -8.55 26.36
N ALA A 129 -0.42 -8.16 25.13
CA ALA A 129 0.42 -8.35 23.96
C ALA A 129 1.66 -7.45 23.97
N PHE A 130 1.55 -6.18 24.42
CA PHE A 130 2.70 -5.30 24.61
C PHE A 130 3.64 -5.81 25.71
N ASP A 131 3.10 -6.26 26.85
CA ASP A 131 3.91 -6.82 27.94
C ASP A 131 4.71 -8.04 27.49
N GLU A 132 4.10 -8.90 26.66
CA GLU A 132 4.82 -10.02 26.06
C GLU A 132 5.86 -9.55 25.05
N LEU A 133 5.54 -8.57 24.19
CA LEU A 133 6.47 -8.01 23.22
C LEU A 133 7.72 -7.46 23.89
N TYR A 134 7.55 -6.70 24.98
CA TYR A 134 8.67 -6.14 25.75
C TYR A 134 9.54 -7.23 26.36
N ARG A 135 8.93 -8.28 26.90
CA ARG A 135 9.65 -9.45 27.41
C ARG A 135 10.50 -10.14 26.31
N GLN A 136 9.95 -10.26 25.10
CA GLN A 136 10.67 -10.88 24.01
C GLN A 136 11.83 -9.99 23.52
N PHE A 137 11.66 -8.67 23.43
CA PHE A 137 12.74 -7.76 23.12
C PHE A 137 13.89 -7.86 24.13
N ASP A 138 13.58 -7.84 25.43
CA ASP A 138 14.62 -7.96 26.48
C ASP A 138 15.27 -9.34 26.54
N ARG A 139 14.53 -10.40 26.20
CA ARG A 139 15.07 -11.75 26.09
C ARG A 139 16.11 -11.87 24.98
N ILE A 140 15.87 -11.24 23.85
CA ILE A 140 16.76 -11.27 22.68
C ILE A 140 17.91 -10.28 22.88
N GLY A 141 17.59 -9.07 23.37
CA GLY A 141 18.57 -7.98 23.50
C GLY A 141 18.97 -7.39 22.15
N GLY A 142 20.03 -6.59 22.12
CA GLY A 142 20.53 -5.97 20.90
C GLY A 142 19.65 -4.80 20.42
N THR A 143 19.69 -4.55 19.12
CA THR A 143 18.94 -3.48 18.47
C THR A 143 17.81 -4.06 17.62
N HIS A 144 16.59 -3.59 17.84
CA HIS A 144 15.41 -3.95 17.08
C HIS A 144 14.91 -2.76 16.27
N LEU A 145 14.88 -2.89 14.95
CA LEU A 145 14.21 -1.93 14.05
C LEU A 145 12.87 -2.52 13.64
N VAL A 146 11.78 -1.80 13.92
CA VAL A 146 10.43 -2.24 13.60
C VAL A 146 9.85 -1.33 12.52
N VAL A 147 9.67 -1.90 11.32
CA VAL A 147 9.10 -1.23 10.15
C VAL A 147 7.60 -1.50 10.10
N PHE A 148 6.80 -0.44 10.18
CA PHE A 148 5.36 -0.47 10.01
C PHE A 148 5.00 0.10 8.65
N ASP A 149 4.71 -0.77 7.69
CA ASP A 149 4.27 -0.36 6.36
C ASP A 149 2.76 -0.10 6.36
N GLU A 150 2.34 0.94 5.62
CA GLU A 150 0.95 1.42 5.56
C GLU A 150 0.34 1.73 6.94
N ILE A 151 1.12 2.39 7.80
CA ILE A 151 0.72 2.69 9.18
C ILE A 151 -0.51 3.60 9.29
N ASP A 152 -0.79 4.39 8.27
CA ASP A 152 -1.99 5.21 8.14
C ASP A 152 -3.29 4.41 8.13
N HIS A 153 -3.25 3.12 7.77
CA HIS A 153 -4.39 2.21 7.85
C HIS A 153 -4.65 1.66 9.26
N LEU A 154 -3.75 1.90 10.22
CA LEU A 154 -3.91 1.39 11.58
C LEU A 154 -4.74 2.34 12.44
N GLU A 155 -5.98 1.97 12.78
CA GLU A 155 -6.92 2.79 13.57
C GLU A 155 -6.31 3.35 14.87
N LYS A 156 -5.45 2.58 15.55
CA LYS A 156 -4.79 2.96 16.80
C LYS A 156 -3.29 3.20 16.65
N ALA A 157 -2.86 3.77 15.52
CA ALA A 157 -1.46 4.06 15.27
C ALA A 157 -0.82 4.94 16.36
N ASN A 158 -1.57 5.92 16.91
CA ASN A 158 -1.11 6.76 18.02
C ASN A 158 -0.63 5.94 19.23
N THR A 159 -1.32 4.85 19.57
CA THR A 159 -0.91 4.00 20.69
C THR A 159 0.40 3.28 20.38
N LEU A 160 0.51 2.69 19.19
CA LEU A 160 1.71 1.97 18.76
C LEU A 160 2.94 2.87 18.73
N LEU A 161 2.81 4.03 18.07
CA LEU A 161 3.87 5.03 17.89
C LEU A 161 4.22 5.77 19.20
N TYR A 162 3.41 5.66 20.24
CA TYR A 162 3.73 6.14 21.57
C TYR A 162 4.44 5.10 22.43
N GLU A 163 3.90 3.85 22.43
CA GLU A 163 4.36 2.82 23.35
C GLU A 163 5.75 2.27 22.99
N LEU A 164 6.00 1.96 21.69
CA LEU A 164 7.27 1.34 21.30
C LEU A 164 8.48 2.25 21.46
N PRO A 165 8.51 3.50 20.97
CA PRO A 165 9.68 4.37 21.16
C PRO A 165 9.98 4.68 22.62
N ARG A 166 8.97 4.62 23.48
CA ARG A 166 9.10 4.90 24.92
C ARG A 166 9.30 3.67 25.79
N ALA A 167 9.27 2.47 25.23
CA ALA A 167 9.37 1.25 26.01
C ALA A 167 10.56 1.24 26.98
N ARG A 168 11.72 1.72 26.52
CA ARG A 168 12.92 1.85 27.36
C ARG A 168 12.81 2.98 28.39
N ALA A 169 12.33 4.16 28.00
CA ALA A 169 12.16 5.30 28.90
C ALA A 169 11.11 5.03 29.98
N ASN A 170 10.10 4.25 29.68
CA ASN A 170 9.06 3.81 30.63
C ASN A 170 9.50 2.63 31.52
N GLY A 171 10.69 2.06 31.29
CA GLY A 171 11.22 0.94 32.05
C GLY A 171 10.61 -0.42 31.67
N HIS A 172 9.87 -0.52 30.57
CA HIS A 172 9.31 -1.78 30.09
C HIS A 172 10.38 -2.65 29.40
N VAL A 173 11.42 -2.02 28.84
CA VAL A 173 12.56 -2.67 28.21
C VAL A 173 13.85 -2.10 28.78
N THR A 174 14.81 -2.96 29.07
CA THR A 174 16.08 -2.59 29.73
C THR A 174 17.31 -2.90 28.90
N SER A 175 17.36 -4.05 28.26
CA SER A 175 18.51 -4.55 27.50
C SER A 175 18.43 -4.20 26.00
N ALA A 176 17.24 -4.29 25.42
CA ALA A 176 17.08 -4.02 23.99
C ALA A 176 16.98 -2.52 23.67
N LYS A 177 17.39 -2.15 22.46
CA LYS A 177 17.20 -0.83 21.85
C LYS A 177 16.15 -0.96 20.74
N ILE A 178 15.21 -0.04 20.68
CA ILE A 178 14.09 -0.11 19.74
C ILE A 178 14.07 1.16 18.91
N GLY A 179 14.07 1.02 17.58
CA GLY A 179 13.79 2.07 16.61
C GLY A 179 12.55 1.75 15.81
N VAL A 180 11.77 2.76 15.48
CA VAL A 180 10.53 2.62 14.72
C VAL A 180 10.66 3.32 13.38
N ILE A 181 10.28 2.62 12.31
CA ILE A 181 10.19 3.18 10.96
C ILE A 181 8.72 3.07 10.53
N GLY A 182 8.04 4.21 10.41
CA GLY A 182 6.65 4.27 9.95
C GLY A 182 6.58 4.70 8.49
N ILE A 183 5.90 3.91 7.64
CA ILE A 183 5.69 4.24 6.22
C ILE A 183 4.21 4.54 6.01
N SER A 184 3.92 5.72 5.44
CA SER A 184 2.55 6.17 5.15
C SER A 184 2.37 6.54 3.68
N ASN A 185 1.20 6.25 3.15
CA ASN A 185 0.76 6.71 1.82
C ASN A 185 0.05 8.08 1.88
N ASP A 186 -0.24 8.57 3.10
CA ASP A 186 -0.92 9.83 3.33
C ASP A 186 0.04 10.91 3.87
N TYR A 187 0.24 11.99 3.10
CA TYR A 187 1.03 13.16 3.51
C TYR A 187 0.49 13.85 4.77
N THR A 188 -0.81 13.70 5.04
CA THR A 188 -1.46 14.36 6.19
C THR A 188 -1.49 13.50 7.44
N PHE A 189 -1.20 12.20 7.33
CA PHE A 189 -1.29 11.25 8.44
C PHE A 189 -0.52 11.73 9.68
N ARG A 190 0.71 12.22 9.50
CA ARG A 190 1.50 12.76 10.61
C ARG A 190 0.78 13.92 11.34
N GLN A 191 -0.02 14.71 10.61
CA GLN A 191 -0.76 15.83 11.22
C GLN A 191 -1.90 15.30 12.12
N THR A 192 -2.43 14.11 11.85
CA THR A 192 -3.47 13.46 12.66
C THR A 192 -2.93 12.86 13.95
N LEU A 193 -1.61 12.64 14.04
CA LEU A 193 -0.98 12.16 15.26
C LEU A 193 -1.11 13.19 16.40
N SER A 194 -1.34 12.68 17.61
CA SER A 194 -1.43 13.55 18.80
C SER A 194 -0.11 14.28 19.07
N PRO A 195 -0.14 15.48 19.63
CA PRO A 195 1.08 16.22 20.02
C PRO A 195 2.05 15.37 20.86
N LYS A 196 1.49 14.59 21.78
CA LYS A 196 2.26 13.68 22.65
C LYS A 196 3.04 12.62 21.87
N VAL A 197 2.47 12.11 20.77
CA VAL A 197 3.15 11.14 19.89
C VAL A 197 4.24 11.83 19.09
N LYS A 198 3.96 12.99 18.52
CA LYS A 198 4.94 13.80 17.77
C LYS A 198 6.18 14.13 18.60
N ASP A 199 5.96 14.61 19.84
CA ASP A 199 7.03 14.91 20.78
C ASP A 199 7.85 13.67 21.19
N THR A 200 7.20 12.50 21.18
CA THR A 200 7.82 11.23 21.56
C THR A 200 8.66 10.63 20.44
N LEU A 201 8.13 10.68 19.22
CA LEU A 201 8.81 10.09 18.07
C LEU A 201 10.13 10.81 17.80
N MET A 202 10.18 12.17 17.88
CA MET A 202 11.36 12.98 17.55
C MET A 202 12.05 12.44 16.28
N GLU A 203 11.22 12.11 15.27
CA GLU A 203 11.61 11.34 14.10
C GLU A 203 12.34 12.17 13.05
N THR A 204 13.19 11.48 12.27
CA THR A 204 13.65 11.97 10.97
C THR A 204 12.57 11.71 9.93
N GLU A 205 12.14 12.79 9.24
CA GLU A 205 11.14 12.71 8.17
C GLU A 205 11.81 12.51 6.81
N ILE A 206 11.36 11.51 6.05
CA ILE A 206 11.82 11.24 4.69
C ILE A 206 10.61 11.29 3.75
N SER A 207 10.60 12.30 2.87
CA SER A 207 9.51 12.50 1.91
C SER A 207 9.86 11.94 0.53
N PHE A 208 8.94 11.20 -0.06
CA PHE A 208 9.07 10.67 -1.41
C PHE A 208 8.26 11.52 -2.39
N SER A 209 8.95 12.21 -3.27
CA SER A 209 8.35 12.99 -4.33
C SER A 209 7.97 12.12 -5.53
N PRO A 210 6.94 12.52 -6.33
CA PRO A 210 6.66 11.89 -7.62
C PRO A 210 7.88 11.93 -8.54
N TYR A 211 8.09 10.85 -9.28
CA TYR A 211 9.12 10.80 -10.32
C TYR A 211 8.72 11.62 -11.54
N ASP A 212 9.69 12.24 -12.18
CA ASP A 212 9.53 12.81 -13.52
C ASP A 212 9.67 11.74 -14.62
N ALA A 213 9.39 12.15 -15.87
CA ALA A 213 9.47 11.22 -17.00
C ALA A 213 10.90 10.72 -17.29
N THR A 214 11.91 11.52 -16.95
CA THR A 214 13.32 11.15 -17.17
C THR A 214 13.78 10.12 -16.14
N GLU A 215 13.41 10.33 -14.90
CA GLU A 215 13.66 9.41 -13.78
C GLU A 215 12.97 8.06 -14.00
N LEU A 216 11.67 8.09 -14.34
CA LEU A 216 10.93 6.87 -14.68
C LEU A 216 11.53 6.13 -15.87
N ARG A 217 12.00 6.85 -16.89
CA ARG A 217 12.65 6.22 -18.02
C ARG A 217 13.93 5.49 -17.63
N ARG A 218 14.77 6.07 -16.76
CA ARG A 218 16.00 5.41 -16.28
C ARG A 218 15.68 4.15 -15.47
N ILE A 219 14.65 4.22 -14.60
CA ILE A 219 14.16 3.07 -13.85
C ILE A 219 13.66 1.97 -14.80
N LEU A 220 12.85 2.33 -15.80
CA LEU A 220 12.33 1.38 -16.78
C LEU A 220 13.42 0.79 -17.67
N ASP A 221 14.36 1.59 -18.16
CA ASP A 221 15.51 1.11 -18.95
C ASP A 221 16.31 0.05 -18.17
N HIS A 222 16.57 0.29 -16.88
CA HIS A 222 17.27 -0.66 -16.02
C HIS A 222 16.50 -1.97 -15.83
N ARG A 223 15.18 -1.87 -15.63
CA ARG A 223 14.30 -3.04 -15.49
C ARG A 223 14.15 -3.81 -16.79
N ALA A 224 13.96 -3.10 -17.91
CA ALA A 224 13.76 -3.68 -19.24
C ALA A 224 14.96 -4.55 -19.67
N ASN A 225 16.18 -4.12 -19.38
CA ASN A 225 17.40 -4.88 -19.69
C ASN A 225 17.44 -6.29 -19.04
N ARG A 226 16.72 -6.50 -17.94
CA ARG A 226 16.62 -7.82 -17.26
C ARG A 226 15.32 -8.53 -17.59
N ALA A 227 14.26 -7.78 -17.86
CA ALA A 227 12.91 -8.31 -18.06
C ALA A 227 12.70 -8.87 -19.46
N PHE A 228 13.35 -8.30 -20.46
CA PHE A 228 13.10 -8.61 -21.87
C PHE A 228 14.26 -9.37 -22.53
N VAL A 229 13.92 -10.16 -23.54
CA VAL A 229 14.89 -10.71 -24.46
C VAL A 229 15.53 -9.58 -25.25
N ASP A 230 16.81 -9.69 -25.58
CA ASP A 230 17.55 -8.65 -26.31
C ASP A 230 16.82 -8.25 -27.61
N GLY A 231 16.48 -6.96 -27.73
CA GLY A 231 15.81 -6.41 -28.92
C GLY A 231 14.29 -6.60 -28.95
N SER A 232 13.66 -7.22 -27.94
CA SER A 232 12.22 -7.43 -27.89
C SER A 232 11.44 -6.28 -27.22
N CYS A 233 12.09 -5.18 -26.86
CA CYS A 233 11.42 -4.00 -26.34
C CYS A 233 12.02 -2.72 -26.95
N ASP A 234 11.20 -1.95 -27.65
CA ASP A 234 11.62 -0.69 -28.25
C ASP A 234 11.84 0.40 -27.20
N ARG A 235 12.83 1.26 -27.45
CA ARG A 235 13.05 2.46 -26.62
C ARG A 235 11.86 3.42 -26.63
N SER A 236 11.04 3.42 -27.69
CA SER A 236 9.80 4.19 -27.78
C SER A 236 8.76 3.69 -26.77
N ALA A 237 8.64 2.38 -26.58
CA ALA A 237 7.75 1.78 -25.59
C ALA A 237 8.13 2.22 -24.15
N ILE A 238 9.42 2.13 -23.81
CA ILE A 238 9.94 2.59 -22.51
C ILE A 238 9.66 4.08 -22.29
N ALA A 239 9.97 4.92 -23.29
CA ALA A 239 9.74 6.36 -23.22
C ALA A 239 8.24 6.69 -23.08
N LYS A 240 7.37 5.98 -23.80
CA LYS A 240 5.91 6.15 -23.71
C LYS A 240 5.36 5.76 -22.33
N ALA A 241 5.77 4.61 -21.80
CA ALA A 241 5.36 4.17 -20.45
C ALA A 241 5.78 5.16 -19.37
N ALA A 242 7.03 5.66 -19.42
CA ALA A 242 7.53 6.69 -18.52
C ALA A 242 6.74 8.00 -18.61
N ALA A 243 6.46 8.47 -19.84
CA ALA A 243 5.72 9.72 -20.07
C ALA A 243 4.27 9.62 -19.56
N LEU A 244 3.57 8.51 -19.82
CA LEU A 244 2.20 8.30 -19.35
C LEU A 244 2.14 8.25 -17.83
N ALA A 245 3.06 7.54 -17.17
CA ALA A 245 3.09 7.44 -15.72
C ALA A 245 3.45 8.79 -15.06
N ALA A 246 4.39 9.56 -15.63
CA ALA A 246 4.75 10.89 -15.14
C ALA A 246 3.58 11.88 -15.29
N GLN A 247 2.84 11.81 -16.38
CA GLN A 247 1.67 12.67 -16.62
C GLN A 247 0.55 12.44 -15.62
N ASP A 248 0.37 11.19 -15.15
CA ASP A 248 -0.67 10.86 -14.18
C ASP A 248 -0.22 11.24 -12.75
N MET A 249 0.69 10.49 -12.16
CA MET A 249 1.06 10.67 -10.74
C MET A 249 2.58 10.53 -10.47
N GLY A 250 3.41 10.38 -11.48
CA GLY A 250 4.83 10.12 -11.33
C GLY A 250 5.13 8.83 -10.56
N ASN A 251 4.40 7.76 -10.87
CA ASN A 251 4.34 6.52 -10.11
C ASN A 251 5.10 5.41 -10.82
N ALA A 252 6.20 4.91 -10.21
CA ALA A 252 7.03 3.85 -10.80
C ALA A 252 6.28 2.51 -10.95
N ARG A 253 5.38 2.15 -10.02
CA ARG A 253 4.54 0.94 -10.14
C ARG A 253 3.69 0.99 -11.41
N GLN A 254 3.06 2.14 -11.69
CA GLN A 254 2.27 2.32 -12.90
C GLN A 254 3.12 2.23 -14.17
N ALA A 255 4.32 2.81 -14.15
CA ALA A 255 5.23 2.75 -15.29
C ALA A 255 5.64 1.30 -15.61
N LEU A 256 5.95 0.52 -14.58
CA LEU A 256 6.26 -0.91 -14.69
C LEU A 256 5.06 -1.73 -15.17
N ASP A 257 3.85 -1.46 -14.64
CA ASP A 257 2.63 -2.12 -15.08
C ASP A 257 2.29 -1.83 -16.55
N LEU A 258 2.44 -0.57 -17.00
CA LEU A 258 2.25 -0.22 -18.40
C LEU A 258 3.19 -1.02 -19.31
N LEU A 259 4.46 -1.12 -18.93
CA LEU A 259 5.44 -1.86 -19.70
C LEU A 259 5.15 -3.37 -19.71
N ARG A 260 4.80 -3.93 -18.56
CA ARG A 260 4.43 -5.35 -18.43
C ARG A 260 3.18 -5.71 -19.23
N VAL A 261 2.10 -4.93 -19.07
CA VAL A 261 0.82 -5.19 -19.76
C VAL A 261 0.95 -4.96 -21.28
N GLY A 262 1.73 -3.95 -21.69
CA GLY A 262 2.05 -3.72 -23.11
C GLY A 262 2.80 -4.90 -23.72
N ALA A 263 3.75 -5.48 -23.00
CA ALA A 263 4.46 -6.68 -23.43
C ALA A 263 3.55 -7.92 -23.50
N GLU A 264 2.66 -8.11 -22.53
CA GLU A 264 1.65 -9.17 -22.59
C GLU A 264 0.70 -9.03 -23.78
N LEU A 265 0.39 -7.80 -24.22
CA LEU A 265 -0.40 -7.55 -25.41
C LEU A 265 0.37 -7.91 -26.69
N ALA A 266 1.67 -7.55 -26.78
CA ALA A 266 2.51 -7.94 -27.89
C ALA A 266 2.55 -9.47 -28.06
N GLU A 267 2.80 -10.22 -26.96
CA GLU A 267 2.78 -11.71 -26.99
C GLU A 267 1.44 -12.26 -27.48
N ARG A 268 0.31 -11.72 -26.98
CA ARG A 268 -1.02 -12.16 -27.40
C ARG A 268 -1.32 -11.91 -28.86
N ASN A 269 -0.72 -10.86 -29.43
CA ASN A 269 -0.83 -10.54 -30.84
C ASN A 269 0.14 -11.37 -31.71
N GLY A 270 1.01 -12.18 -31.10
CA GLY A 270 2.06 -12.94 -31.81
C GLY A 270 3.23 -12.05 -32.26
N GLU A 271 3.41 -10.88 -31.63
CA GLU A 271 4.47 -9.96 -31.94
C GLU A 271 5.68 -10.20 -31.03
N THR A 272 6.88 -10.07 -31.60
CA THR A 272 8.15 -10.34 -30.90
C THR A 272 8.81 -9.09 -30.34
N VAL A 273 8.22 -7.90 -30.59
CA VAL A 273 8.75 -6.60 -30.15
C VAL A 273 7.64 -5.76 -29.53
N VAL A 274 7.90 -5.27 -28.33
CA VAL A 274 7.01 -4.34 -27.62
C VAL A 274 7.22 -2.93 -28.16
N SER A 275 6.17 -2.31 -28.72
CA SER A 275 6.15 -0.96 -29.27
C SER A 275 5.37 0.01 -28.39
N ASP A 276 5.45 1.31 -28.70
CA ASP A 276 4.65 2.36 -28.05
C ASP A 276 3.14 2.21 -28.27
N GLU A 277 2.71 1.58 -29.36
CA GLU A 277 1.29 1.26 -29.62
C GLU A 277 0.75 0.24 -28.62
N HIS A 278 1.57 -0.74 -28.23
CA HIS A 278 1.22 -1.70 -27.17
C HIS A 278 1.05 -1.01 -25.82
N ILE A 279 1.91 -0.02 -25.51
CA ILE A 279 1.82 0.75 -24.26
C ILE A 279 0.58 1.64 -24.23
N GLU A 280 0.21 2.27 -25.36
CA GLU A 280 -1.04 3.04 -25.44
C GLU A 280 -2.26 2.13 -25.23
N SER A 281 -2.27 0.95 -25.86
CA SER A 281 -3.32 -0.04 -25.68
C SER A 281 -3.37 -0.61 -24.25
N ALA A 282 -2.23 -0.69 -23.57
CA ALA A 282 -2.15 -1.11 -22.17
C ALA A 282 -2.73 -0.08 -21.19
N ARG A 283 -2.77 1.20 -21.58
CA ARG A 283 -3.15 2.31 -20.70
C ARG A 283 -4.53 2.12 -20.07
N GLU A 284 -5.54 1.86 -20.88
CA GLU A 284 -6.92 1.65 -20.40
C GLU A 284 -7.00 0.44 -19.45
N ARG A 285 -6.29 -0.64 -19.81
CA ARG A 285 -6.27 -1.87 -19.01
C ARG A 285 -5.59 -1.67 -17.66
N VAL A 286 -4.48 -0.94 -17.61
CA VAL A 286 -3.77 -0.61 -16.37
C VAL A 286 -4.62 0.34 -15.49
N GLN A 287 -5.27 1.34 -16.09
CA GLN A 287 -6.16 2.23 -15.36
C GLN A 287 -7.34 1.47 -14.75
N ARG A 288 -7.96 0.58 -15.52
CA ARG A 288 -9.05 -0.28 -15.04
C ARG A 288 -8.59 -1.17 -13.87
N GLY A 289 -7.47 -1.88 -14.01
CA GLY A 289 -6.94 -2.75 -12.95
C GLY A 289 -6.59 -1.97 -11.66
N ARG A 290 -6.13 -0.73 -11.77
CA ARG A 290 -5.90 0.14 -10.61
C ARG A 290 -7.20 0.50 -9.89
N LEU A 291 -8.28 0.78 -10.63
CA LEU A 291 -9.59 1.07 -10.06
C LEU A 291 -10.18 -0.17 -9.38
N GLU A 292 -10.05 -1.34 -10.01
CA GLU A 292 -10.46 -2.63 -9.45
C GLU A 292 -9.75 -2.89 -8.11
N ASN A 293 -8.42 -2.71 -8.05
CA ASN A 293 -7.66 -2.85 -6.80
C ASN A 293 -8.10 -1.85 -5.73
N LYS A 294 -8.28 -0.58 -6.08
CA LYS A 294 -8.80 0.42 -5.14
C LYS A 294 -10.16 0.04 -4.56
N ILE A 295 -11.06 -0.58 -5.37
CA ILE A 295 -12.36 -1.07 -4.91
C ILE A 295 -12.17 -2.24 -3.96
N ARG A 296 -11.28 -3.19 -4.27
CA ARG A 296 -10.97 -4.36 -3.42
C ARG A 296 -10.42 -3.97 -2.06
N ASP A 297 -9.63 -2.90 -2.00
CA ASP A 297 -9.03 -2.37 -0.76
C ASP A 297 -10.04 -1.67 0.16
N GLN A 298 -11.27 -1.41 -0.30
CA GLN A 298 -12.30 -0.82 0.54
C GLN A 298 -12.89 -1.83 1.52
N THR A 299 -13.43 -1.31 2.63
CA THR A 299 -14.21 -2.13 3.56
C THR A 299 -15.43 -2.74 2.86
N GLU A 300 -15.87 -3.89 3.32
CA GLU A 300 -17.00 -4.63 2.73
C GLU A 300 -18.25 -3.75 2.56
N HIS A 301 -18.60 -2.96 3.57
CA HIS A 301 -19.73 -2.04 3.47
C HIS A 301 -19.52 -0.89 2.47
N ALA A 302 -18.29 -0.38 2.35
CA ALA A 302 -17.96 0.63 1.35
C ALA A 302 -18.09 0.07 -0.08
N GLN A 303 -17.66 -1.19 -0.29
CA GLN A 303 -17.85 -1.91 -1.56
C GLN A 303 -19.33 -2.09 -1.89
N TYR A 304 -20.19 -2.46 -0.92
CA TYR A 304 -21.63 -2.57 -1.15
C TYR A 304 -22.31 -1.21 -1.45
N ILE A 305 -21.80 -0.13 -0.87
CA ILE A 305 -22.29 1.23 -1.20
C ILE A 305 -21.89 1.61 -2.63
N LEU A 306 -20.65 1.32 -3.05
CA LEU A 306 -20.22 1.52 -4.44
C LEU A 306 -21.09 0.71 -5.41
N GLU A 307 -21.35 -0.56 -5.13
CA GLU A 307 -22.24 -1.43 -5.92
C GLU A 307 -23.66 -0.87 -5.99
N ALA A 308 -24.18 -0.34 -4.89
CA ALA A 308 -25.50 0.28 -4.86
C ALA A 308 -25.59 1.51 -5.76
N ILE A 309 -24.57 2.38 -5.74
CA ILE A 309 -24.53 3.57 -6.60
C ILE A 309 -24.33 3.16 -8.07
N ALA A 310 -23.49 2.14 -8.35
CA ALA A 310 -23.33 1.59 -9.70
C ALA A 310 -24.66 1.10 -10.27
N ASN A 311 -25.44 0.36 -9.49
CA ASN A 311 -26.77 -0.09 -9.88
C ASN A 311 -27.73 1.07 -10.17
N LEU A 312 -27.74 2.12 -9.33
CA LEU A 312 -28.52 3.33 -9.56
C LEU A 312 -28.08 4.04 -10.85
N GLN A 313 -26.78 4.10 -11.11
CA GLN A 313 -26.22 4.76 -12.29
C GLN A 313 -26.59 4.03 -13.60
N VAL A 314 -26.51 2.71 -13.61
CA VAL A 314 -26.95 1.88 -14.74
C VAL A 314 -28.44 2.05 -15.02
N GLN A 315 -29.27 2.25 -13.97
CA GLN A 315 -30.72 2.53 -14.08
C GLN A 315 -31.04 3.96 -14.49
N GLY A 316 -30.05 4.87 -14.53
CA GLY A 316 -30.26 6.30 -14.83
C GLY A 316 -30.86 7.08 -13.66
N GLU A 317 -30.73 6.56 -12.43
CA GLU A 317 -31.29 7.13 -11.19
C GLU A 317 -30.24 7.93 -10.37
N VAL A 318 -29.25 8.50 -11.04
CA VAL A 318 -28.22 9.37 -10.44
C VAL A 318 -28.29 10.78 -11.01
N PRO A 319 -27.84 11.82 -10.25
CA PRO A 319 -27.28 11.75 -8.91
C PRO A 319 -28.31 11.43 -7.83
N ALA A 320 -27.98 10.51 -6.89
CA ALA A 320 -28.89 9.97 -5.89
C ALA A 320 -28.62 10.54 -4.49
N ARG A 321 -29.67 10.70 -3.69
CA ARG A 321 -29.53 11.13 -2.29
C ARG A 321 -29.11 9.98 -1.39
N SER A 322 -28.52 10.33 -0.23
CA SER A 322 -28.09 9.33 0.76
C SER A 322 -29.18 8.32 1.16
N LYS A 323 -30.47 8.72 1.15
CA LYS A 323 -31.59 7.81 1.44
C LYS A 323 -31.86 6.81 0.31
N GLU A 324 -31.76 7.25 -0.93
CA GLU A 324 -31.94 6.40 -2.12
C GLU A 324 -30.78 5.40 -2.21
N VAL A 325 -29.56 5.88 -1.95
CA VAL A 325 -28.39 5.02 -1.82
C VAL A 325 -28.55 4.00 -0.70
N GLN A 326 -29.03 4.41 0.49
CA GLN A 326 -29.29 3.50 1.61
C GLN A 326 -30.27 2.38 1.23
N GLN A 327 -31.37 2.70 0.58
CA GLN A 327 -32.39 1.70 0.19
C GLN A 327 -31.81 0.68 -0.80
N THR A 328 -30.99 1.12 -1.74
CA THR A 328 -30.34 0.22 -2.71
C THR A 328 -29.23 -0.59 -2.04
N TYR A 329 -28.43 0.04 -1.17
CA TYR A 329 -27.40 -0.62 -0.37
C TYR A 329 -27.98 -1.74 0.52
N GLU A 330 -29.12 -1.53 1.19
CA GLU A 330 -29.76 -2.55 2.02
C GLU A 330 -30.13 -3.80 1.20
N ARG A 331 -30.57 -3.62 -0.05
CA ARG A 331 -30.83 -4.72 -0.99
C ARG A 331 -29.55 -5.43 -1.39
N VAL A 332 -28.50 -4.67 -1.73
CA VAL A 332 -27.18 -5.22 -2.11
C VAL A 332 -26.57 -5.99 -0.94
N ALA A 333 -26.48 -5.41 0.25
CA ALA A 333 -25.93 -6.11 1.42
C ALA A 333 -26.70 -7.39 1.74
N SER A 334 -28.03 -7.35 1.63
CA SER A 334 -28.88 -8.55 1.87
C SER A 334 -28.65 -9.63 0.81
N SER A 335 -28.41 -9.30 -0.47
CA SER A 335 -28.12 -10.28 -1.50
C SER A 335 -26.78 -11.00 -1.26
N HIS A 336 -25.84 -10.36 -0.60
CA HIS A 336 -24.57 -10.94 -0.17
C HIS A 336 -24.60 -11.55 1.25
N ALA A 337 -25.78 -11.80 1.82
CA ALA A 337 -25.98 -12.33 3.16
C ALA A 337 -25.30 -11.51 4.29
N ALA A 338 -24.97 -10.24 4.03
CA ALA A 338 -24.37 -9.32 5.00
C ALA A 338 -25.46 -8.59 5.80
N SER A 339 -25.16 -8.24 7.05
CA SER A 339 -26.04 -7.42 7.87
C SER A 339 -25.90 -5.93 7.51
N PRO A 340 -26.93 -5.25 7.00
CA PRO A 340 -26.81 -3.85 6.61
C PRO A 340 -26.50 -2.93 7.79
N LEU A 341 -25.81 -1.83 7.53
CA LEU A 341 -25.61 -0.73 8.48
C LEU A 341 -26.97 -0.14 8.88
N SER A 342 -27.16 0.04 10.17
CA SER A 342 -28.47 0.38 10.76
C SER A 342 -28.84 1.86 10.69
N THR A 343 -27.90 2.78 10.38
CA THR A 343 -28.14 4.22 10.46
C THR A 343 -27.80 4.93 9.14
N LEU A 344 -28.62 5.92 8.79
CA LEU A 344 -28.34 6.80 7.66
C LEU A 344 -26.99 7.55 7.85
N LYS A 345 -26.64 7.87 9.09
CA LYS A 345 -25.37 8.54 9.39
C LYS A 345 -24.17 7.69 8.95
N SER A 346 -24.15 6.40 9.27
CA SER A 346 -23.06 5.49 8.84
C SER A 346 -22.95 5.46 7.32
N ILE A 347 -24.06 5.47 6.58
CA ILE A 347 -24.05 5.58 5.12
C ILE A 347 -23.44 6.90 4.66
N GLN A 348 -23.81 8.03 5.30
CA GLN A 348 -23.26 9.34 4.96
C GLN A 348 -21.76 9.45 5.24
N ASP A 349 -21.29 8.83 6.31
CA ASP A 349 -19.85 8.79 6.64
C ASP A 349 -19.10 8.03 5.54
N HIS A 350 -19.54 6.83 5.13
CA HIS A 350 -18.97 6.09 4.00
C HIS A 350 -19.04 6.87 2.67
N LEU A 351 -20.16 7.54 2.38
CA LEU A 351 -20.29 8.35 1.16
C LEU A 351 -19.28 9.52 1.15
N SER A 352 -19.03 10.13 2.31
CA SER A 352 -18.03 11.18 2.45
C SER A 352 -16.62 10.65 2.23
N ASP A 353 -16.29 9.49 2.82
CA ASP A 353 -15.00 8.85 2.65
C ASP A 353 -14.76 8.43 1.20
N LEU A 354 -15.72 7.79 0.56
CA LEU A 354 -15.67 7.41 -0.85
C LEU A 354 -15.53 8.61 -1.80
N HIS A 355 -16.18 9.74 -1.45
CA HIS A 355 -15.97 10.99 -2.19
C HIS A 355 -14.55 11.53 -2.01
N MET A 356 -14.00 11.54 -0.78
CA MET A 356 -12.62 11.97 -0.54
C MET A 356 -11.60 11.08 -1.24
N LEU A 357 -11.87 9.78 -1.36
CA LEU A 357 -11.05 8.81 -2.08
C LEU A 357 -11.18 8.91 -3.61
N GLY A 358 -12.10 9.76 -4.12
CA GLY A 358 -12.28 10.01 -5.54
C GLY A 358 -13.10 8.95 -6.28
N PHE A 359 -13.89 8.15 -5.58
CA PHE A 359 -14.85 7.23 -6.20
C PHE A 359 -16.16 7.90 -6.60
N LEU A 360 -16.54 8.96 -5.87
CA LEU A 360 -17.83 9.63 -6.02
C LEU A 360 -17.68 11.10 -6.35
N ARG A 361 -18.52 11.59 -7.24
CA ARG A 361 -18.86 13.01 -7.35
C ARG A 361 -19.98 13.34 -6.39
N ARG A 362 -19.85 14.48 -5.71
CA ARG A 362 -20.84 15.00 -4.78
C ARG A 362 -21.41 16.31 -5.30
N HIS A 363 -22.72 16.37 -5.44
CA HIS A 363 -23.46 17.55 -5.86
C HIS A 363 -24.15 18.17 -4.66
N GLU A 364 -23.84 19.42 -4.37
CA GLU A 364 -24.51 20.18 -3.31
C GLU A 364 -25.82 20.80 -3.84
N GLN A 365 -26.92 20.51 -3.15
CA GLN A 365 -28.22 21.03 -3.45
C GLN A 365 -28.71 21.91 -2.30
N ASN A 366 -29.15 23.13 -2.61
CA ASN A 366 -29.75 24.06 -1.63
C ASN A 366 -31.11 24.52 -2.10
N LYS A 367 -32.15 23.96 -1.50
CA LYS A 367 -33.57 24.34 -1.79
C LYS A 367 -34.11 25.42 -0.85
N GLY A 368 -33.27 26.14 -0.14
CA GLY A 368 -33.63 27.22 0.77
C GLY A 368 -34.58 26.76 1.90
N LEU A 369 -35.51 27.63 2.29
CA LEU A 369 -36.46 27.39 3.42
C LEU A 369 -37.41 26.21 3.19
N SER A 370 -37.58 25.75 1.94
CA SER A 370 -38.54 24.68 1.60
C SER A 370 -37.96 23.28 1.53
N GLY A 371 -36.61 23.12 1.53
CA GLY A 371 -35.98 21.81 1.33
C GLY A 371 -34.64 21.57 2.00
N GLY A 372 -34.03 22.61 2.60
CA GLY A 372 -32.74 22.52 3.25
C GLY A 372 -31.58 22.29 2.29
N GLN A 373 -30.40 22.06 2.86
CA GLN A 373 -29.18 21.73 2.16
C GLN A 373 -28.98 20.22 2.26
N TYR A 374 -28.65 19.57 1.13
CA TYR A 374 -28.34 18.14 1.07
C TYR A 374 -27.39 17.84 -0.06
N TYR A 375 -26.80 16.64 -0.04
CA TYR A 375 -25.88 16.16 -1.06
C TYR A 375 -26.50 15.02 -1.87
N GLU A 376 -26.18 15.02 -3.16
CA GLU A 376 -26.48 13.94 -4.10
C GLU A 376 -25.16 13.39 -4.63
N TYR A 377 -25.11 12.10 -4.94
CA TYR A 377 -23.89 11.37 -5.27
C TYR A 377 -24.06 10.58 -6.57
N GLU A 378 -23.00 10.51 -7.34
CA GLU A 378 -22.84 9.61 -8.49
C GLU A 378 -21.42 9.07 -8.53
N LEU A 379 -21.17 7.98 -9.25
CA LEU A 379 -19.81 7.47 -9.46
C LEU A 379 -19.01 8.42 -10.34
N ASP A 380 -17.75 8.63 -9.99
CA ASP A 380 -16.74 9.33 -10.82
C ASP A 380 -15.90 8.34 -11.64
N LEU A 381 -16.43 7.15 -11.88
CA LEU A 381 -15.82 6.08 -12.66
C LEU A 381 -16.92 5.29 -13.37
N ASP A 382 -16.51 4.42 -14.31
CA ASP A 382 -17.44 3.57 -15.03
C ASP A 382 -18.10 2.56 -14.07
N PRO A 383 -19.46 2.54 -13.99
CA PRO A 383 -20.18 1.62 -13.11
C PRO A 383 -19.91 0.15 -13.42
N GLU A 384 -19.56 -0.22 -14.67
CA GLU A 384 -19.24 -1.60 -15.03
C GLU A 384 -18.00 -2.09 -14.28
N ILE A 385 -16.98 -1.23 -14.06
CA ILE A 385 -15.77 -1.59 -13.30
C ILE A 385 -16.15 -1.99 -11.87
N VAL A 386 -17.08 -1.28 -11.23
CA VAL A 386 -17.53 -1.61 -9.88
C VAL A 386 -18.26 -2.94 -9.86
N LEU A 387 -19.20 -3.15 -10.80
CA LEU A 387 -20.05 -4.35 -10.85
C LEU A 387 -19.23 -5.60 -11.16
N ASP A 388 -18.31 -5.51 -12.13
CA ASP A 388 -17.41 -6.62 -12.48
C ASP A 388 -16.50 -6.99 -11.32
N THR A 389 -15.87 -5.98 -10.68
CA THR A 389 -15.00 -6.20 -9.52
C THR A 389 -15.76 -6.87 -8.37
N ARG A 390 -17.00 -6.43 -8.11
CA ARG A 390 -17.84 -7.02 -7.06
C ARG A 390 -18.24 -8.47 -7.36
N THR A 391 -18.52 -8.76 -8.62
CA THR A 391 -18.81 -10.14 -9.07
C THR A 391 -17.60 -11.05 -8.84
N GLU A 392 -16.41 -10.61 -9.23
CA GLU A 392 -15.18 -11.38 -9.01
C GLU A 392 -14.87 -11.59 -7.51
N ILE A 393 -15.10 -10.58 -6.66
CA ILE A 393 -14.91 -10.73 -5.21
C ILE A 393 -15.87 -11.79 -4.64
N ALA A 394 -17.13 -11.79 -5.07
CA ALA A 394 -18.13 -12.76 -4.61
C ALA A 394 -17.74 -14.19 -5.01
N GLU A 395 -17.30 -14.42 -6.24
CA GLU A 395 -16.86 -15.72 -6.75
C GLU A 395 -15.64 -16.30 -6.02
N HIS A 396 -14.77 -15.45 -5.48
CA HIS A 396 -13.58 -15.90 -4.71
C HIS A 396 -13.85 -16.12 -3.22
N THR A 397 -15.05 -15.78 -2.75
CA THR A 397 -15.44 -15.91 -1.33
C THR A 397 -16.30 -17.16 -1.07
N GLU A 398 -16.84 -17.80 -2.12
CA GLU A 398 -17.50 -19.10 -2.08
C GLU A 398 -16.47 -20.25 -2.17
#